data_54c8bc31d42f5022fa6cd916b252b509
#
_entry.id   54c8bc31d42f5022fa6cd916b252b509
#
_cell.length_a   1.000
_cell.length_b   1.000
_cell.length_c   1.000
_cell.angle_alpha   90.00
_cell.angle_beta   90.00
_cell.angle_gamma   90.00
#
_symmetry.space_group_name_H-M   'P 1'
#
loop_
_entity.id
_entity.type
_entity.pdbx_description
1 polymer ?
#
loop_
_entity_poly.entity_id
_entity_poly.type
_entity_poly.pdbx_seq_one_letter_code
_entity_poly.pdbx_strand_id
1 'polypeptide(L)'
;MPSADEVEDMLKELLWFEGGPTALQLSGGEPTIRRDLPEIVTIARDLGFKLIEVDTNGVELAKRPELAKELVDAGLEGVYLQFDGFTPDVYLALRGVDLTKIKEKALENCARVGLGVTLAVTVVKGVNDGQLWDLVKYAISRRAVGVNFQPFAALGRYPRSLFDPLDRTTISDVQLQLQRQSEGVLRASDFIPVPCPDPRCSALMYGCYGAGELKVINRLVEVESLVDKYGLKDNFVDFDELLKAVADEVGASREFARNLNSRPDCCPDACVTGSSLRLLLEYLKPEGFFCLGCHFAQDSWTVDLKRLRKCCVHEVRSKGVLIPFCLYNMTSEDGGKLYRGKL
;
A
#
# COMPACT_ATOMS: atom_id res chain seq x y z
N MET A 1 6.86 -23.85 9.57
CA MET A 1 7.22 -22.83 8.58
C MET A 1 7.98 -23.54 7.48
N PRO A 2 7.78 -23.22 6.20
CA PRO A 2 8.56 -23.81 5.13
C PRO A 2 10.05 -23.43 5.27
N SER A 3 10.97 -24.29 4.81
CA SER A 3 12.40 -23.98 4.73
C SER A 3 12.65 -22.92 3.65
N ALA A 4 13.88 -22.39 3.57
CA ALA A 4 14.26 -21.46 2.50
C ALA A 4 14.14 -22.15 1.11
N ASP A 5 14.60 -23.41 1.02
CA ASP A 5 14.49 -24.21 -0.21
C ASP A 5 13.02 -24.43 -0.64
N GLU A 6 12.14 -24.75 0.31
CA GLU A 6 10.70 -24.89 0.02
C GLU A 6 10.09 -23.56 -0.42
N VAL A 7 10.53 -22.42 0.14
CA VAL A 7 10.10 -21.09 -0.32
C VAL A 7 10.63 -20.80 -1.73
N GLU A 8 11.87 -21.13 -2.02
CA GLU A 8 12.44 -20.98 -3.35
C GLU A 8 11.65 -21.77 -4.40
N ASP A 9 11.29 -23.01 -4.09
CA ASP A 9 10.46 -23.83 -4.98
C ASP A 9 9.07 -23.20 -5.19
N MET A 10 8.45 -22.69 -4.13
CA MET A 10 7.16 -21.98 -4.22
C MET A 10 7.26 -20.73 -5.10
N LEU A 11 8.34 -19.96 -5.00
CA LEU A 11 8.57 -18.77 -5.80
C LEU A 11 8.83 -19.12 -7.29
N LYS A 12 9.56 -20.18 -7.58
CA LYS A 12 9.76 -20.69 -8.96
C LYS A 12 8.43 -21.14 -9.57
N GLU A 13 7.60 -21.85 -8.81
CA GLU A 13 6.26 -22.26 -9.24
C GLU A 13 5.40 -21.03 -9.54
N LEU A 14 5.44 -19.98 -8.66
CA LEU A 14 4.71 -18.74 -8.87
C LEU A 14 5.12 -18.07 -10.19
N LEU A 15 6.43 -17.92 -10.45
CA LEU A 15 6.94 -17.34 -11.71
C LEU A 15 6.44 -18.11 -12.94
N TRP A 16 6.36 -19.43 -12.83
CA TRP A 16 5.86 -20.25 -13.93
C TRP A 16 4.37 -20.03 -14.20
N PHE A 17 3.54 -19.90 -13.15
CA PHE A 17 2.10 -19.66 -13.28
C PHE A 17 1.77 -18.25 -13.75
N GLU A 18 2.48 -17.24 -13.26
CA GLU A 18 2.27 -15.84 -13.64
C GLU A 18 2.90 -15.48 -14.99
N GLY A 19 3.80 -16.33 -15.50
CA GLY A 19 4.52 -16.10 -16.76
C GLY A 19 5.62 -15.05 -16.65
N GLY A 20 6.00 -14.65 -15.45
CA GLY A 20 7.07 -13.69 -15.17
C GLY A 20 7.04 -13.14 -13.75
N PRO A 21 8.06 -12.32 -13.40
CA PRO A 21 8.12 -11.71 -12.06
C PRO A 21 6.99 -10.71 -11.85
N THR A 22 6.40 -10.78 -10.67
CA THR A 22 5.34 -9.88 -10.17
C THR A 22 5.77 -9.27 -8.84
N ALA A 23 4.96 -8.40 -8.27
CA ALA A 23 5.15 -7.89 -6.92
C ALA A 23 5.00 -9.03 -5.89
N LEU A 24 5.86 -9.03 -4.88
CA LEU A 24 5.89 -10.06 -3.85
C LEU A 24 5.81 -9.44 -2.47
N GLN A 25 4.79 -9.83 -1.70
CA GLN A 25 4.71 -9.48 -0.28
C GLN A 25 4.95 -10.72 0.58
N LEU A 26 6.01 -10.68 1.36
CA LEU A 26 6.32 -11.71 2.36
C LEU A 26 5.47 -11.47 3.61
N SER A 27 4.55 -12.38 3.86
CA SER A 27 3.56 -12.30 4.92
C SER A 27 3.45 -13.63 5.68
N GLY A 28 2.49 -13.72 6.60
CA GLY A 28 2.22 -14.98 7.32
C GLY A 28 1.75 -14.75 8.74
N GLY A 29 2.44 -15.35 9.75
CA GLY A 29 2.24 -15.02 11.14
C GLY A 29 2.91 -13.68 11.46
N GLU A 30 4.23 -13.71 11.55
CA GLU A 30 5.12 -12.53 11.61
C GLU A 30 6.43 -12.89 10.90
N PRO A 31 6.69 -12.38 9.70
CA PRO A 31 7.87 -12.77 8.93
C PRO A 31 9.19 -12.42 9.62
N THR A 32 9.26 -11.30 10.33
CA THR A 32 10.49 -10.76 10.91
C THR A 32 11.04 -11.59 12.08
N ILE A 33 10.30 -12.59 12.58
CA ILE A 33 10.83 -13.55 13.56
C ILE A 33 11.68 -14.66 12.92
N ARG A 34 11.63 -14.78 11.57
CA ARG A 34 12.46 -15.74 10.84
C ARG A 34 13.90 -15.23 10.80
N ARG A 35 14.83 -16.10 11.14
CA ARG A 35 16.28 -15.76 11.08
C ARG A 35 16.80 -15.76 9.65
N ASP A 36 16.19 -16.55 8.77
CA ASP A 36 16.50 -16.70 7.36
C ASP A 36 15.69 -15.77 6.45
N LEU A 37 14.99 -14.76 7.00
CA LEU A 37 14.23 -13.80 6.21
C LEU A 37 15.09 -13.04 5.18
N PRO A 38 16.31 -12.55 5.53
CA PRO A 38 17.18 -11.91 4.52
C PRO A 38 17.59 -12.86 3.39
N GLU A 39 17.80 -14.15 3.67
CA GLU A 39 18.07 -15.17 2.64
C GLU A 39 16.88 -15.32 1.69
N ILE A 40 15.65 -15.39 2.22
CA ILE A 40 14.43 -15.47 1.41
C ILE A 40 14.25 -14.23 0.53
N VAL A 41 14.54 -13.04 1.05
CA VAL A 41 14.53 -11.79 0.26
C VAL A 41 15.55 -11.87 -0.88
N THR A 42 16.76 -12.37 -0.60
CA THR A 42 17.80 -12.58 -1.62
C THR A 42 17.35 -13.55 -2.69
N ILE A 43 16.77 -14.68 -2.31
CA ILE A 43 16.20 -15.66 -3.26
C ILE A 43 15.16 -15.02 -4.17
N ALA A 44 14.22 -14.26 -3.59
CA ALA A 44 13.17 -13.58 -4.35
C ALA A 44 13.75 -12.56 -5.34
N ARG A 45 14.72 -11.75 -4.92
CA ARG A 45 15.44 -10.79 -5.78
C ARG A 45 16.16 -11.50 -6.92
N ASP A 46 16.90 -12.57 -6.62
CA ASP A 46 17.71 -13.29 -7.60
C ASP A 46 16.83 -14.05 -8.63
N LEU A 47 15.61 -14.41 -8.23
CA LEU A 47 14.57 -14.91 -9.14
C LEU A 47 13.91 -13.80 -9.98
N GLY A 48 14.21 -12.54 -9.73
CA GLY A 48 13.76 -11.39 -10.52
C GLY A 48 12.43 -10.79 -10.06
N PHE A 49 11.91 -11.16 -8.88
CA PHE A 49 10.73 -10.50 -8.34
C PHE A 49 10.99 -9.00 -8.15
N LYS A 50 9.97 -8.21 -8.46
CA LYS A 50 9.96 -6.76 -8.28
C LYS A 50 9.11 -6.40 -7.08
N LEU A 51 9.43 -5.24 -6.45
CA LEU A 51 8.68 -4.76 -5.29
C LEU A 51 8.52 -5.84 -4.22
N ILE A 52 9.69 -6.30 -3.71
CA ILE A 52 9.71 -7.24 -2.59
C ILE A 52 9.42 -6.47 -1.32
N GLU A 53 8.31 -6.79 -0.67
CA GLU A 53 7.81 -6.12 0.52
C GLU A 53 7.59 -7.13 1.66
N VAL A 54 7.77 -6.68 2.89
CA VAL A 54 7.47 -7.46 4.10
C VAL A 54 6.31 -6.84 4.85
N ASP A 55 5.24 -7.63 5.08
CA ASP A 55 4.14 -7.27 5.97
C ASP A 55 4.47 -7.67 7.41
N THR A 56 4.59 -6.69 8.31
CA THR A 56 5.07 -6.89 9.66
C THR A 56 4.37 -6.04 10.72
N ASN A 57 4.32 -6.57 11.93
CA ASN A 57 3.91 -5.81 13.11
C ASN A 57 5.00 -4.84 13.61
N GLY A 58 6.21 -4.87 13.06
CA GLY A 58 7.32 -3.96 13.36
C GLY A 58 8.04 -4.19 14.68
N VAL A 59 7.65 -5.18 15.47
CA VAL A 59 8.25 -5.42 16.81
C VAL A 59 9.74 -5.77 16.69
N GLU A 60 10.09 -6.66 15.77
CA GLU A 60 11.50 -7.06 15.59
C GLU A 60 12.32 -5.95 14.92
N LEU A 61 11.73 -5.18 13.99
CA LEU A 61 12.37 -3.99 13.42
C LEU A 61 12.67 -2.91 14.48
N ALA A 62 11.82 -2.79 15.51
CA ALA A 62 12.06 -1.89 16.63
C ALA A 62 13.15 -2.38 17.56
N LYS A 63 13.20 -3.69 17.85
CA LYS A 63 14.16 -4.31 18.79
C LYS A 63 15.54 -4.50 18.19
N ARG A 64 15.62 -4.77 16.89
CA ARG A 64 16.84 -5.09 16.15
C ARG A 64 17.07 -4.05 15.05
N PRO A 65 17.74 -2.93 15.37
CA PRO A 65 17.97 -1.85 14.38
C PRO A 65 18.76 -2.31 13.15
N GLU A 66 19.60 -3.35 13.30
CA GLU A 66 20.37 -3.95 12.20
C GLU A 66 19.50 -4.71 11.19
N LEU A 67 18.35 -5.23 11.60
CA LEU A 67 17.47 -6.02 10.73
C LEU A 67 17.01 -5.24 9.50
N ALA A 68 16.67 -3.96 9.67
CA ALA A 68 16.29 -3.12 8.54
C ALA A 68 17.40 -3.00 7.49
N LYS A 69 18.66 -2.90 7.95
CA LYS A 69 19.82 -2.87 7.04
C LYS A 69 20.05 -4.23 6.39
N GLU A 70 20.00 -5.32 7.15
CA GLU A 70 20.13 -6.69 6.62
C GLU A 70 19.12 -6.95 5.49
N LEU A 71 17.87 -6.49 5.66
CA LEU A 71 16.81 -6.65 4.67
C LEU A 71 17.04 -5.78 3.42
N VAL A 72 17.49 -4.54 3.58
CA VAL A 72 17.86 -3.67 2.45
C VAL A 72 19.04 -4.26 1.67
N ASP A 73 20.08 -4.72 2.34
CA ASP A 73 21.25 -5.35 1.73
C ASP A 73 20.86 -6.63 0.95
N ALA A 74 19.82 -7.34 1.43
CA ALA A 74 19.26 -8.51 0.75
C ALA A 74 18.43 -8.15 -0.49
N GLY A 75 17.94 -6.91 -0.60
CA GLY A 75 17.14 -6.44 -1.74
C GLY A 75 15.66 -6.15 -1.40
N LEU A 76 15.32 -5.99 -0.12
CA LEU A 76 13.98 -5.57 0.28
C LEU A 76 13.74 -4.12 -0.13
N GLU A 77 12.60 -3.84 -0.77
CA GLU A 77 12.25 -2.52 -1.28
C GLU A 77 11.24 -1.79 -0.39
N GLY A 78 10.40 -2.53 0.34
CA GLY A 78 9.36 -1.94 1.18
C GLY A 78 9.01 -2.73 2.43
N VAL A 79 8.45 -1.99 3.38
CA VAL A 79 7.80 -2.55 4.58
C VAL A 79 6.36 -2.10 4.63
N TYR A 80 5.45 -3.05 4.70
CA TYR A 80 4.05 -2.84 4.99
C TYR A 80 3.85 -2.97 6.50
N LEU A 81 3.92 -1.82 7.20
CA LEU A 81 3.97 -1.77 8.65
C LEU A 81 2.56 -1.64 9.23
N GLN A 82 2.11 -2.63 9.97
CA GLN A 82 0.89 -2.51 10.75
C GLN A 82 0.99 -1.32 11.70
N PHE A 83 0.09 -0.33 11.55
CA PHE A 83 0.16 0.95 12.26
C PHE A 83 -1.24 1.55 12.44
N ASP A 84 -1.97 1.17 13.50
CA ASP A 84 -3.38 1.52 13.65
C ASP A 84 -3.63 2.94 14.18
N GLY A 85 -2.61 3.59 14.74
CA GLY A 85 -2.70 4.94 15.30
C GLY A 85 -1.41 5.38 15.97
N PHE A 86 -1.42 6.57 16.53
CA PHE A 86 -0.27 7.16 17.24
C PHE A 86 -0.58 7.42 18.73
N THR A 87 -1.70 6.92 19.23
CA THR A 87 -2.09 7.05 20.65
C THR A 87 -2.22 5.68 21.31
N PRO A 88 -1.89 5.55 22.61
CA PRO A 88 -2.01 4.31 23.35
C PRO A 88 -3.40 3.69 23.29
N ASP A 89 -4.45 4.51 23.37
CA ASP A 89 -5.85 4.06 23.46
C ASP A 89 -6.25 3.22 22.24
N VAL A 90 -5.83 3.62 21.05
CA VAL A 90 -6.08 2.87 19.81
C VAL A 90 -5.43 1.49 19.89
N TYR A 91 -4.18 1.41 20.31
CA TYR A 91 -3.48 0.13 20.41
C TYR A 91 -4.05 -0.76 21.52
N LEU A 92 -4.42 -0.18 22.66
CA LEU A 92 -5.08 -0.92 23.73
C LEU A 92 -6.41 -1.51 23.25
N ALA A 93 -7.21 -0.73 22.53
CA ALA A 93 -8.48 -1.18 21.98
C ALA A 93 -8.32 -2.29 20.92
N LEU A 94 -7.36 -2.14 19.98
CA LEU A 94 -7.23 -3.03 18.83
C LEU A 94 -6.26 -4.19 19.06
N ARG A 95 -5.24 -4.01 19.89
CA ARG A 95 -4.14 -4.97 20.06
C ARG A 95 -3.96 -5.44 21.51
N GLY A 96 -4.66 -4.82 22.45
CA GLY A 96 -4.59 -5.16 23.88
C GLY A 96 -3.29 -4.73 24.58
N VAL A 97 -2.41 -4.00 23.88
CA VAL A 97 -1.11 -3.54 24.41
C VAL A 97 -0.73 -2.24 23.72
N ASP A 98 -0.13 -1.30 24.47
CA ASP A 98 0.42 -0.08 23.89
C ASP A 98 1.66 -0.39 23.02
N LEU A 99 1.56 -0.11 21.74
CA LEU A 99 2.62 -0.30 20.75
C LEU A 99 3.19 1.02 20.19
N THR A 100 2.77 2.16 20.69
CA THR A 100 3.13 3.48 20.14
C THR A 100 4.64 3.64 19.98
N LYS A 101 5.42 3.41 21.04
CA LYS A 101 6.89 3.53 21.01
C LYS A 101 7.56 2.49 20.10
N ILE A 102 6.98 1.30 20.02
CA ILE A 102 7.50 0.22 19.15
C ILE A 102 7.32 0.62 17.68
N LYS A 103 6.15 1.14 17.31
CA LYS A 103 5.86 1.57 15.95
C LYS A 103 6.74 2.75 15.53
N GLU A 104 6.88 3.72 16.40
CA GLU A 104 7.76 4.86 16.19
C GLU A 104 9.21 4.41 15.98
N LYS A 105 9.69 3.49 16.82
CA LYS A 105 11.05 2.97 16.72
C LYS A 105 11.29 2.15 15.45
N ALA A 106 10.31 1.35 15.02
CA ALA A 106 10.39 0.61 13.76
C ALA A 106 10.50 1.58 12.56
N LEU A 107 9.66 2.63 12.52
CA LEU A 107 9.75 3.68 11.49
C LEU A 107 11.12 4.36 11.46
N GLU A 108 11.65 4.75 12.63
CA GLU A 108 12.98 5.36 12.71
C GLU A 108 14.08 4.44 12.17
N ASN A 109 14.03 3.14 12.51
CA ASN A 109 15.04 2.18 12.07
C ASN A 109 14.98 1.96 10.54
N CYS A 110 13.79 1.89 9.94
CA CYS A 110 13.62 1.83 8.49
C CYS A 110 14.12 3.13 7.81
N ALA A 111 13.73 4.29 8.34
CA ALA A 111 14.13 5.59 7.78
C ALA A 111 15.65 5.79 7.76
N ARG A 112 16.39 5.29 8.76
CA ARG A 112 17.86 5.39 8.82
C ARG A 112 18.57 4.73 7.67
N VAL A 113 17.95 3.69 7.09
CA VAL A 113 18.54 2.92 5.98
C VAL A 113 17.85 3.20 4.64
N GLY A 114 16.94 4.19 4.61
CA GLY A 114 16.20 4.55 3.40
C GLY A 114 15.17 3.54 2.96
N LEU A 115 14.75 2.61 3.85
CA LEU A 115 13.73 1.61 3.54
C LEU A 115 12.35 2.25 3.55
N GLY A 116 11.63 2.16 2.43
CA GLY A 116 10.29 2.69 2.27
C GLY A 116 9.29 2.00 3.21
N VAL A 117 8.41 2.77 3.85
CA VAL A 117 7.38 2.22 4.75
C VAL A 117 6.01 2.69 4.33
N THR A 118 5.11 1.75 4.08
CA THR A 118 3.67 1.98 3.97
C THR A 118 3.00 1.63 5.29
N LEU A 119 2.23 2.56 5.85
CA LEU A 119 1.48 2.31 7.09
C LEU A 119 0.19 1.57 6.77
N ALA A 120 0.04 0.35 7.28
CA ALA A 120 -1.18 -0.44 7.19
C ALA A 120 -2.09 -0.14 8.40
N VAL A 121 -3.19 0.54 8.17
CA VAL A 121 -4.10 1.02 9.21
C VAL A 121 -5.39 0.23 9.18
N THR A 122 -5.64 -0.58 10.20
CA THR A 122 -6.98 -1.16 10.38
C THR A 122 -7.93 -0.08 10.88
N VAL A 123 -8.91 0.30 10.06
CA VAL A 123 -9.88 1.35 10.40
C VAL A 123 -11.09 0.74 11.09
N VAL A 124 -11.35 1.18 12.31
CA VAL A 124 -12.45 0.71 13.14
C VAL A 124 -13.32 1.88 13.57
N LYS A 125 -14.62 1.78 13.27
CA LYS A 125 -15.62 2.80 13.59
C LYS A 125 -15.62 3.13 15.08
N GLY A 126 -15.55 4.42 15.39
CA GLY A 126 -15.53 4.91 16.78
C GLY A 126 -14.23 4.68 17.55
N VAL A 127 -13.20 4.09 16.93
CA VAL A 127 -11.89 3.87 17.56
C VAL A 127 -10.84 4.80 16.96
N ASN A 128 -10.59 4.70 15.66
CA ASN A 128 -9.56 5.48 14.97
C ASN A 128 -10.03 6.13 13.66
N ASP A 129 -11.29 5.97 13.29
CA ASP A 129 -11.87 6.58 12.09
C ASP A 129 -11.96 8.11 12.16
N GLY A 130 -11.88 8.70 13.36
CA GLY A 130 -11.83 10.14 13.58
C GLY A 130 -10.45 10.79 13.37
N GLN A 131 -9.37 10.04 13.14
CA GLN A 131 -7.99 10.54 13.06
C GLN A 131 -7.26 10.18 11.76
N LEU A 132 -8.00 9.88 10.69
CA LEU A 132 -7.40 9.38 9.43
C LEU A 132 -6.49 10.42 8.79
N TRP A 133 -6.89 11.68 8.77
CA TRP A 133 -6.07 12.76 8.22
C TRP A 133 -4.83 13.05 9.08
N ASP A 134 -4.94 12.93 10.40
CA ASP A 134 -3.79 13.06 11.28
C ASP A 134 -2.78 11.94 11.06
N LEU A 135 -3.25 10.72 10.76
CA LEU A 135 -2.39 9.61 10.37
C LEU A 135 -1.66 9.90 9.05
N VAL A 136 -2.32 10.49 8.06
CA VAL A 136 -1.68 10.91 6.80
C VAL A 136 -0.59 11.96 7.07
N LYS A 137 -0.90 12.99 7.84
CA LYS A 137 0.09 14.03 8.22
C LYS A 137 1.26 13.43 8.99
N TYR A 138 0.98 12.53 9.92
CA TYR A 138 2.02 11.82 10.66
C TYR A 138 2.91 11.00 9.74
N ALA A 139 2.34 10.21 8.84
CA ALA A 139 3.08 9.40 7.87
C ALA A 139 4.02 10.27 7.01
N ILE A 140 3.51 11.38 6.47
CA ILE A 140 4.32 12.35 5.71
C ILE A 140 5.45 12.92 6.57
N SER A 141 5.18 13.30 7.81
CA SER A 141 6.20 13.85 8.74
C SER A 141 7.31 12.84 9.07
N ARG A 142 7.03 11.56 8.97
CA ARG A 142 7.96 10.44 9.18
C ARG A 142 8.58 9.91 7.89
N ARG A 143 8.32 10.56 6.75
CA ARG A 143 8.79 10.16 5.42
C ARG A 143 8.34 8.74 5.02
N ALA A 144 7.18 8.30 5.51
CA ALA A 144 6.54 7.11 4.99
C ALA A 144 6.14 7.33 3.53
N VAL A 145 6.17 6.27 2.72
CA VAL A 145 5.83 6.34 1.30
C VAL A 145 4.32 6.23 1.04
N GLY A 146 3.56 5.86 2.07
CA GLY A 146 2.10 5.79 1.95
C GLY A 146 1.38 5.37 3.22
N VAL A 147 0.07 5.44 3.15
CA VAL A 147 -0.86 4.86 4.13
C VAL A 147 -1.89 4.03 3.39
N ASN A 148 -2.11 2.81 3.83
CA ASN A 148 -3.19 1.97 3.34
C ASN A 148 -4.23 1.78 4.45
N PHE A 149 -5.39 2.37 4.28
CA PHE A 149 -6.53 2.25 5.18
C PHE A 149 -7.31 0.98 4.87
N GLN A 150 -7.40 0.11 5.84
CA GLN A 150 -8.11 -1.17 5.74
C GLN A 150 -9.34 -1.13 6.65
N PRO A 151 -10.53 -0.83 6.13
CA PRO A 151 -11.75 -1.01 6.90
C PRO A 151 -11.76 -2.39 7.54
N PHE A 152 -12.13 -2.45 8.81
CA PHE A 152 -12.10 -3.67 9.58
C PHE A 152 -12.87 -4.80 8.86
N ALA A 153 -12.22 -5.93 8.70
CA ALA A 153 -12.82 -7.18 8.25
C ALA A 153 -12.83 -8.20 9.41
N ALA A 154 -13.93 -8.90 9.57
CA ALA A 154 -14.12 -9.89 10.63
C ALA A 154 -13.34 -11.18 10.33
N LEU A 155 -12.01 -11.07 10.32
CA LEU A 155 -11.06 -12.13 10.07
C LEU A 155 -10.28 -12.47 11.36
N GLY A 156 -10.11 -13.75 11.63
CA GLY A 156 -9.37 -14.21 12.80
C GLY A 156 -10.11 -14.00 14.11
N ARG A 157 -9.37 -13.61 15.15
CA ARG A 157 -9.89 -13.37 16.51
C ARG A 157 -10.05 -11.88 16.74
N TYR A 158 -11.23 -11.45 17.05
CA TYR A 158 -11.53 -10.07 17.40
C TYR A 158 -12.55 -10.00 18.54
N PRO A 159 -12.54 -8.96 19.38
CA PRO A 159 -13.51 -8.77 20.44
C PRO A 159 -14.90 -8.47 19.85
N ARG A 160 -15.81 -9.41 19.93
CA ARG A 160 -17.17 -9.24 19.38
C ARG A 160 -17.94 -8.07 20.00
N SER A 161 -17.64 -7.75 21.25
CA SER A 161 -18.26 -6.62 21.95
C SER A 161 -17.85 -5.25 21.41
N LEU A 162 -16.77 -5.18 20.62
CA LEU A 162 -16.26 -3.93 20.06
C LEU A 162 -16.70 -3.69 18.62
N PHE A 163 -17.16 -4.74 17.91
CA PHE A 163 -17.42 -4.63 16.48
C PHE A 163 -18.72 -5.33 16.10
N ASP A 164 -19.60 -4.58 15.47
CA ASP A 164 -20.71 -5.15 14.72
C ASP A 164 -20.27 -5.34 13.25
N PRO A 165 -20.18 -6.58 12.75
CA PRO A 165 -19.84 -6.83 11.35
C PRO A 165 -20.78 -6.16 10.35
N LEU A 166 -22.00 -5.81 10.75
CA LEU A 166 -23.00 -5.14 9.91
C LEU A 166 -22.93 -3.60 10.01
N ASP A 167 -22.35 -3.06 11.08
CA ASP A 167 -22.12 -1.62 11.27
C ASP A 167 -20.63 -1.28 11.16
N ARG A 168 -20.04 -1.55 10.02
CA ARG A 168 -18.62 -1.36 9.74
C ARG A 168 -18.34 -0.17 8.86
N THR A 169 -17.13 0.33 8.94
CA THR A 169 -16.58 1.31 7.99
C THR A 169 -16.39 0.64 6.62
N THR A 170 -16.71 1.35 5.55
CA THR A 170 -16.46 0.96 4.16
C THR A 170 -15.34 1.79 3.55
N ILE A 171 -14.87 1.43 2.34
CA ILE A 171 -13.92 2.27 1.57
C ILE A 171 -14.50 3.68 1.36
N SER A 172 -15.75 3.78 1.00
CA SER A 172 -16.40 5.08 0.78
C SER A 172 -16.47 5.91 2.06
N ASP A 173 -16.71 5.29 3.22
CA ASP A 173 -16.68 6.00 4.50
C ASP A 173 -15.29 6.55 4.80
N VAL A 174 -14.24 5.77 4.56
CA VAL A 174 -12.84 6.23 4.73
C VAL A 174 -12.56 7.42 3.83
N GLN A 175 -12.92 7.36 2.55
CA GLN A 175 -12.71 8.45 1.60
C GLN A 175 -13.46 9.72 2.01
N LEU A 176 -14.72 9.60 2.42
CA LEU A 176 -15.52 10.73 2.90
C LEU A 176 -15.00 11.30 4.23
N GLN A 177 -14.52 10.45 5.14
CA GLN A 177 -13.88 10.91 6.38
C GLN A 177 -12.58 11.66 6.10
N LEU A 178 -11.72 11.16 5.21
CA LEU A 178 -10.51 11.85 4.78
C LEU A 178 -10.84 13.22 4.17
N GLN A 179 -11.87 13.31 3.31
CA GLN A 179 -12.30 14.57 2.74
C GLN A 179 -12.75 15.57 3.82
N ARG A 180 -13.55 15.12 4.79
CA ARG A 180 -14.04 15.96 5.88
C ARG A 180 -12.91 16.41 6.82
N GLN A 181 -12.08 15.48 7.27
CA GLN A 181 -10.99 15.74 8.21
C GLN A 181 -9.87 16.58 7.62
N SER A 182 -9.65 16.48 6.31
CA SER A 182 -8.66 17.30 5.59
C SER A 182 -9.21 18.65 5.11
N GLU A 183 -10.47 18.98 5.45
CA GLU A 183 -11.14 20.22 5.01
C GLU A 183 -11.10 20.40 3.48
N GLY A 184 -11.14 19.28 2.75
CA GLY A 184 -11.15 19.25 1.29
C GLY A 184 -9.76 19.28 0.63
N VAL A 185 -8.67 19.19 1.38
CA VAL A 185 -7.32 18.94 0.82
C VAL A 185 -7.36 17.64 0.02
N LEU A 186 -7.93 16.59 0.59
CA LEU A 186 -8.30 15.35 -0.12
C LEU A 186 -9.79 15.37 -0.46
N ARG A 187 -10.14 14.80 -1.60
CA ARG A 187 -11.53 14.59 -2.04
C ARG A 187 -11.76 13.09 -2.22
N ALA A 188 -12.98 12.64 -2.00
CA ALA A 188 -13.34 11.24 -2.27
C ALA A 188 -13.10 10.86 -3.74
N SER A 189 -13.26 11.82 -4.68
CA SER A 189 -12.99 11.67 -6.10
C SER A 189 -11.51 11.56 -6.47
N ASP A 190 -10.59 11.80 -5.55
CA ASP A 190 -9.16 11.63 -5.79
C ASP A 190 -8.74 10.15 -5.79
N PHE A 191 -9.58 9.29 -5.25
CA PHE A 191 -9.33 7.86 -5.17
C PHE A 191 -9.93 7.15 -6.38
N ILE A 192 -9.09 6.46 -7.13
CA ILE A 192 -9.49 5.65 -8.28
C ILE A 192 -9.50 4.18 -7.92
N PRO A 193 -10.45 3.38 -8.42
CA PRO A 193 -10.43 1.95 -8.26
C PRO A 193 -9.16 1.35 -8.87
N VAL A 194 -8.59 0.34 -8.21
CA VAL A 194 -7.49 -0.44 -8.80
C VAL A 194 -8.06 -1.31 -9.92
N PRO A 195 -7.48 -1.28 -11.13
CA PRO A 195 -8.05 -1.99 -12.29
C PRO A 195 -8.10 -3.52 -12.16
N CYS A 196 -7.14 -4.09 -11.44
CA CYS A 196 -6.96 -5.54 -11.36
C CYS A 196 -8.09 -6.27 -10.62
N PRO A 197 -8.46 -5.90 -9.37
CA PRO A 197 -9.54 -6.56 -8.67
C PRO A 197 -10.92 -5.98 -9.03
N ASP A 198 -11.94 -6.41 -8.33
CA ASP A 198 -13.23 -5.73 -8.37
C ASP A 198 -13.09 -4.30 -7.80
N PRO A 199 -13.70 -3.27 -8.42
CA PRO A 199 -13.58 -1.87 -7.96
C PRO A 199 -13.95 -1.63 -6.50
N ARG A 200 -14.74 -2.53 -5.90
CA ARG A 200 -15.11 -2.49 -4.48
C ARG A 200 -14.02 -2.99 -3.54
N CYS A 201 -12.93 -3.55 -4.07
CA CYS A 201 -11.85 -4.12 -3.26
C CYS A 201 -10.82 -3.09 -2.84
N SER A 202 -10.47 -2.17 -3.75
CA SER A 202 -9.36 -1.25 -3.51
C SER A 202 -9.50 0.01 -4.33
N ALA A 203 -9.05 1.12 -3.75
CA ALA A 203 -8.94 2.41 -4.42
C ALA A 203 -7.65 3.10 -4.00
N LEU A 204 -6.99 3.80 -4.93
CA LEU A 204 -5.70 4.45 -4.71
C LEU A 204 -5.75 5.92 -5.09
N MET A 205 -4.99 6.72 -4.35
CA MET A 205 -4.66 8.10 -4.66
C MET A 205 -3.15 8.25 -4.67
N TYR A 206 -2.63 8.79 -5.76
CA TYR A 206 -1.22 9.11 -5.90
C TYR A 206 -1.00 10.61 -5.68
N GLY A 207 0.02 10.93 -4.92
CA GLY A 207 0.39 12.30 -4.62
C GLY A 207 1.87 12.47 -4.40
N CYS A 208 2.27 13.69 -4.24
CA CYS A 208 3.59 14.05 -3.73
C CYS A 208 3.44 15.12 -2.65
N TYR A 209 4.36 15.12 -1.72
CA TYR A 209 4.47 16.18 -0.74
C TYR A 209 5.75 16.98 -0.97
N GLY A 210 5.67 18.27 -0.69
CA GLY A 210 6.79 19.19 -0.80
C GLY A 210 6.35 20.59 -0.41
N ALA A 211 7.26 21.38 0.15
CA ALA A 211 6.98 22.72 0.66
C ALA A 211 5.81 22.77 1.67
N GLY A 212 5.58 21.69 2.41
CA GLY A 212 4.51 21.59 3.42
C GLY A 212 3.13 21.27 2.86
N GLU A 213 3.00 20.99 1.56
CA GLU A 213 1.72 20.69 0.89
C GLU A 213 1.72 19.28 0.31
N LEU A 214 0.55 18.65 0.32
CA LEU A 214 0.25 17.43 -0.41
C LEU A 214 -0.45 17.77 -1.72
N LYS A 215 0.15 17.41 -2.85
CA LYS A 215 -0.41 17.59 -4.20
C LYS A 215 -0.87 16.26 -4.75
N VAL A 216 -2.11 16.23 -5.20
CA VAL A 216 -2.76 15.01 -5.70
C VAL A 216 -2.53 14.89 -7.21
N ILE A 217 -1.81 13.85 -7.61
CA ILE A 217 -1.47 13.60 -9.02
C ILE A 217 -2.70 13.19 -9.81
N ASN A 218 -3.62 12.43 -9.21
CA ASN A 218 -4.88 12.00 -9.84
C ASN A 218 -5.76 13.17 -10.34
N ARG A 219 -5.51 14.40 -9.88
CA ARG A 219 -6.21 15.60 -10.36
C ARG A 219 -5.59 16.21 -11.64
N LEU A 220 -4.37 15.80 -11.96
CA LEU A 220 -3.63 16.34 -13.11
C LEU A 220 -3.91 15.54 -14.38
N VAL A 221 -4.19 14.25 -14.23
CA VAL A 221 -4.38 13.29 -15.32
C VAL A 221 -5.39 12.22 -14.94
N GLU A 222 -6.03 11.62 -15.93
CA GLU A 222 -6.82 10.41 -15.75
C GLU A 222 -5.87 9.20 -15.62
N VAL A 223 -5.45 8.88 -14.39
CA VAL A 223 -4.48 7.80 -14.11
C VAL A 223 -4.95 6.45 -14.68
N GLU A 224 -6.27 6.20 -14.72
CA GLU A 224 -6.84 4.99 -15.32
C GLU A 224 -6.46 4.87 -16.81
N SER A 225 -6.51 5.97 -17.56
CA SER A 225 -6.11 5.97 -18.97
C SER A 225 -4.59 5.77 -19.15
N LEU A 226 -3.77 6.22 -18.18
CA LEU A 226 -2.33 6.00 -18.19
C LEU A 226 -2.00 4.53 -17.96
N VAL A 227 -2.69 3.85 -17.03
CA VAL A 227 -2.50 2.42 -16.76
C VAL A 227 -2.69 1.61 -18.04
N ASP A 228 -3.74 1.88 -18.81
CA ASP A 228 -4.00 1.18 -20.07
C ASP A 228 -3.00 1.55 -21.17
N LYS A 229 -2.69 2.84 -21.32
CA LYS A 229 -1.86 3.37 -22.42
C LYS A 229 -0.38 2.97 -22.28
N TYR A 230 0.14 2.96 -21.06
CA TYR A 230 1.55 2.67 -20.78
C TYR A 230 1.80 1.25 -20.25
N GLY A 231 0.77 0.43 -20.18
CA GLY A 231 0.88 -0.96 -19.76
C GLY A 231 1.24 -1.13 -18.28
N LEU A 232 0.91 -0.14 -17.45
CA LEU A 232 1.13 -0.17 -16.01
C LEU A 232 0.17 -1.16 -15.34
N LYS A 233 0.26 -2.44 -15.75
CA LYS A 233 -0.73 -3.48 -15.41
C LYS A 233 -0.59 -4.03 -14.00
N ASP A 234 0.55 -3.79 -13.37
CA ASP A 234 0.81 -4.29 -12.05
C ASP A 234 0.22 -3.34 -10.99
N ASN A 235 -0.24 -3.91 -9.88
CA ASN A 235 -0.78 -3.14 -8.74
C ASN A 235 0.23 -2.17 -8.11
N PHE A 236 1.46 -2.20 -8.59
CA PHE A 236 2.57 -1.37 -8.20
C PHE A 236 3.09 -0.64 -9.43
N VAL A 237 2.71 0.60 -9.53
CA VAL A 237 3.23 1.48 -10.56
C VAL A 237 4.61 1.96 -10.08
N ASP A 238 5.64 1.69 -10.88
CA ASP A 238 6.93 2.35 -10.72
C ASP A 238 6.67 3.86 -10.78
N PHE A 239 7.09 4.56 -9.74
CA PHE A 239 6.74 5.97 -9.59
C PHE A 239 7.41 6.84 -10.65
N ASP A 240 8.65 6.51 -11.05
CA ASP A 240 9.35 7.23 -12.12
C ASP A 240 8.67 6.99 -13.46
N GLU A 241 8.16 5.80 -13.72
CA GLU A 241 7.36 5.49 -14.91
C GLU A 241 6.02 6.23 -14.89
N LEU A 242 5.35 6.27 -13.74
CA LEU A 242 4.12 7.07 -13.59
C LEU A 242 4.38 8.55 -13.84
N LEU A 243 5.45 9.13 -13.27
CA LEU A 243 5.79 10.53 -13.48
C LEU A 243 6.10 10.84 -14.94
N LYS A 244 6.80 9.97 -15.64
CA LYS A 244 7.08 10.12 -17.08
C LYS A 244 5.76 10.09 -17.86
N ALA A 245 4.90 9.11 -17.59
CA ALA A 245 3.60 9.00 -18.24
C ALA A 245 2.71 10.21 -17.95
N VAL A 246 2.68 10.71 -16.72
CA VAL A 246 1.97 11.94 -16.32
C VAL A 246 2.56 13.15 -17.05
N ALA A 247 3.89 13.27 -17.12
CA ALA A 247 4.55 14.38 -17.80
C ALA A 247 4.23 14.41 -19.29
N ASP A 248 4.20 13.27 -19.95
CA ASP A 248 3.86 13.14 -21.36
C ASP A 248 2.39 13.53 -21.62
N GLU A 249 1.47 13.08 -20.79
CA GLU A 249 0.04 13.40 -20.93
C GLU A 249 -0.25 14.88 -20.61
N VAL A 250 0.35 15.41 -19.54
CA VAL A 250 0.23 16.81 -19.14
C VAL A 250 0.89 17.73 -20.17
N GLY A 251 2.03 17.33 -20.73
CA GLY A 251 2.69 18.08 -21.82
C GLY A 251 1.89 18.10 -23.10
N ALA A 252 1.08 17.09 -23.36
CA ALA A 252 0.13 17.06 -24.47
C ALA A 252 -1.13 17.94 -24.22
N SER A 253 -1.41 18.31 -22.97
CA SER A 253 -2.57 19.13 -22.60
C SER A 253 -2.28 20.62 -22.81
N ARG A 254 -2.98 21.23 -23.79
CA ARG A 254 -2.89 22.67 -24.05
C ARG A 254 -3.33 23.55 -22.88
N GLU A 255 -4.13 23.02 -21.96
CA GLU A 255 -4.65 23.74 -20.79
C GLU A 255 -3.60 23.85 -19.70
N PHE A 256 -2.85 22.81 -19.44
CA PHE A 256 -1.73 22.82 -18.49
C PHE A 256 -0.60 23.74 -18.96
N ALA A 257 -0.27 23.69 -20.25
CA ALA A 257 0.71 24.59 -20.86
C ALA A 257 0.30 26.07 -20.73
N ARG A 258 -1.00 26.40 -20.83
CA ARG A 258 -1.50 27.78 -20.65
C ARG A 258 -1.42 28.24 -19.20
N ASN A 259 -1.71 27.37 -18.23
CA ASN A 259 -1.66 27.69 -16.79
C ASN A 259 -0.24 27.87 -16.26
N LEU A 260 0.74 27.23 -16.89
CA LEU A 260 2.17 27.42 -16.62
C LEU A 260 2.77 28.63 -17.36
N ASN A 261 2.22 28.99 -18.52
CA ASN A 261 2.68 30.11 -19.37
C ASN A 261 2.19 31.50 -18.93
N SER A 262 1.72 31.68 -17.72
CA SER A 262 1.53 33.02 -17.14
C SER A 262 2.85 33.78 -16.90
N ARG A 263 4.00 33.27 -17.38
CA ARG A 263 5.27 33.99 -17.51
C ARG A 263 5.49 34.40 -18.99
N PRO A 264 5.72 35.70 -19.27
CA PRO A 264 5.67 36.25 -20.64
C PRO A 264 6.83 35.93 -21.59
N ASP A 265 7.83 35.13 -21.23
CA ASP A 265 9.10 35.05 -21.93
C ASP A 265 9.50 33.67 -22.47
N CYS A 266 8.59 32.78 -22.82
CA CYS A 266 8.95 31.50 -23.45
C CYS A 266 8.34 31.31 -24.84
N CYS A 267 9.20 31.01 -25.83
CA CYS A 267 8.88 30.72 -27.22
C CYS A 267 7.90 29.54 -27.40
N PRO A 268 6.91 29.63 -28.32
CA PRO A 268 5.80 28.68 -28.39
C PRO A 268 6.09 27.29 -28.98
N ASP A 269 7.19 27.07 -29.71
CA ASP A 269 7.27 25.94 -30.64
C ASP A 269 8.45 24.97 -30.49
N ALA A 270 9.33 25.13 -29.48
CA ALA A 270 10.58 24.39 -29.48
C ALA A 270 10.83 23.40 -28.30
N CYS A 271 9.88 23.16 -27.41
CA CYS A 271 10.18 22.49 -26.13
C CYS A 271 9.17 21.40 -25.69
N VAL A 272 8.80 20.45 -26.55
CA VAL A 272 7.68 19.57 -26.24
C VAL A 272 8.05 18.28 -25.48
N THR A 273 9.29 17.80 -25.46
CA THR A 273 9.59 16.47 -24.88
C THR A 273 10.50 16.40 -23.68
N GLY A 274 11.41 17.34 -23.49
CA GLY A 274 12.25 17.41 -22.26
C GLY A 274 11.76 18.43 -21.23
N SER A 275 10.85 19.32 -21.63
CA SER A 275 10.33 20.42 -20.83
C SER A 275 9.16 20.01 -19.93
N SER A 276 8.34 19.03 -20.34
CA SER A 276 7.11 18.65 -19.63
C SER A 276 7.41 18.04 -18.27
N LEU A 277 8.35 17.09 -18.18
CA LEU A 277 8.75 16.50 -16.90
C LEU A 277 9.38 17.55 -15.97
N ARG A 278 10.24 18.42 -16.52
CA ARG A 278 10.85 19.51 -15.74
C ARG A 278 9.80 20.47 -15.19
N LEU A 279 8.84 20.89 -16.02
CA LEU A 279 7.75 21.77 -15.62
C LEU A 279 6.85 21.10 -14.58
N LEU A 280 6.56 19.80 -14.74
CA LEU A 280 5.80 19.02 -13.75
C LEU A 280 6.55 18.96 -12.41
N LEU A 281 7.86 18.69 -12.44
CA LEU A 281 8.69 18.66 -11.23
C LEU A 281 8.82 20.04 -10.58
N GLU A 282 8.94 21.11 -11.37
CA GLU A 282 8.93 22.50 -10.86
C GLU A 282 7.57 22.86 -10.22
N TYR A 283 6.46 22.36 -10.76
CA TYR A 283 5.13 22.55 -10.19
C TYR A 283 4.93 21.71 -8.92
N LEU A 284 5.30 20.45 -8.96
CA LEU A 284 5.13 19.52 -7.84
C LEU A 284 6.11 19.81 -6.71
N LYS A 285 7.35 20.21 -7.03
CA LYS A 285 8.45 20.40 -6.07
C LYS A 285 8.51 19.25 -5.06
N PRO A 286 8.60 18.01 -5.54
CA PRO A 286 8.45 16.87 -4.67
C PRO A 286 9.65 16.72 -3.74
N GLU A 287 9.39 16.64 -2.45
CA GLU A 287 10.34 16.17 -1.44
C GLU A 287 10.20 14.64 -1.25
N GLY A 288 9.05 14.11 -1.63
CA GLY A 288 8.76 12.69 -1.63
C GLY A 288 7.40 12.39 -2.25
N PHE A 289 7.23 11.12 -2.61
CA PHE A 289 6.00 10.59 -3.14
C PHE A 289 5.17 9.96 -2.05
N PHE A 290 3.88 9.90 -2.28
CA PHE A 290 2.95 9.41 -1.28
C PHE A 290 1.75 8.76 -1.92
N CYS A 291 1.47 7.52 -1.53
CA CYS A 291 0.29 6.79 -1.97
C CYS A 291 -0.70 6.63 -0.80
N LEU A 292 -1.95 6.98 -1.03
CA LEU A 292 -3.04 6.61 -0.12
C LEU A 292 -3.85 5.49 -0.75
N GLY A 293 -3.91 4.37 -0.03
CA GLY A 293 -4.73 3.23 -0.39
C GLY A 293 -5.93 3.09 0.53
N CYS A 294 -7.02 2.60 -0.02
CA CYS A 294 -8.14 2.04 0.74
C CYS A 294 -8.37 0.63 0.23
N HIS A 295 -8.23 -0.37 1.10
CA HIS A 295 -8.40 -1.77 0.73
C HIS A 295 -9.38 -2.47 1.67
N PHE A 296 -10.39 -3.14 1.11
CA PHE A 296 -11.40 -3.86 1.86
C PHE A 296 -11.32 -5.37 1.63
N ALA A 297 -10.83 -6.09 2.64
CA ALA A 297 -10.86 -7.55 2.64
C ALA A 297 -12.27 -8.07 2.91
N GLN A 298 -12.68 -9.11 2.17
CA GLN A 298 -13.93 -9.81 2.41
C GLN A 298 -13.80 -10.77 3.58
N ASP A 299 -14.86 -10.89 4.35
CA ASP A 299 -15.01 -11.84 5.44
C ASP A 299 -16.30 -12.70 5.24
N SER A 300 -16.63 -13.57 6.18
CA SER A 300 -17.79 -14.43 6.10
C SER A 300 -19.13 -13.70 6.00
N TRP A 301 -19.19 -12.43 6.40
CA TRP A 301 -20.39 -11.57 6.32
C TRP A 301 -20.53 -10.85 4.98
N THR A 302 -19.43 -10.68 4.25
CA THR A 302 -19.36 -9.86 3.03
C THR A 302 -18.87 -10.64 1.83
N VAL A 303 -18.75 -11.96 1.92
CA VAL A 303 -18.22 -12.80 0.85
C VAL A 303 -19.05 -12.68 -0.44
N ASP A 304 -18.35 -12.39 -1.53
CA ASP A 304 -18.88 -12.32 -2.88
C ASP A 304 -17.99 -13.16 -3.80
N LEU A 305 -18.51 -14.28 -4.28
CA LEU A 305 -17.76 -15.21 -5.13
C LEU A 305 -17.32 -14.60 -6.46
N LYS A 306 -18.08 -13.62 -6.99
CA LYS A 306 -17.69 -12.92 -8.22
C LYS A 306 -16.46 -12.04 -7.99
N ARG A 307 -16.39 -11.39 -6.84
CA ARG A 307 -15.19 -10.62 -6.42
C ARG A 307 -14.00 -11.55 -6.19
N LEU A 308 -14.19 -12.67 -5.49
CA LEU A 308 -13.12 -13.64 -5.24
C LEU A 308 -12.50 -14.18 -6.54
N ARG A 309 -13.32 -14.42 -7.58
CA ARG A 309 -12.84 -14.87 -8.89
C ARG A 309 -11.99 -13.84 -9.65
N LYS A 310 -12.12 -12.58 -9.30
CA LYS A 310 -11.34 -11.46 -9.88
C LYS A 310 -10.18 -11.01 -8.98
N CYS A 311 -9.92 -11.73 -7.90
CA CYS A 311 -8.87 -11.37 -6.97
C CYS A 311 -7.51 -11.49 -7.66
N CYS A 312 -6.68 -10.48 -7.51
CA CYS A 312 -5.29 -10.47 -7.99
C CYS A 312 -4.28 -10.55 -6.84
N VAL A 313 -4.76 -10.65 -5.60
CA VAL A 313 -3.92 -10.85 -4.42
C VAL A 313 -4.12 -12.29 -3.94
N HIS A 314 -3.07 -13.09 -4.04
CA HIS A 314 -3.13 -14.51 -3.73
C HIS A 314 -2.14 -14.90 -2.65
N GLU A 315 -2.56 -15.82 -1.80
CA GLU A 315 -1.65 -16.58 -0.95
C GLU A 315 -1.06 -17.74 -1.76
N VAL A 316 0.25 -17.80 -1.80
CA VAL A 316 0.98 -18.87 -2.50
C VAL A 316 1.15 -20.06 -1.57
N ARG A 317 0.77 -21.24 -2.04
CA ARG A 317 0.97 -22.52 -1.33
C ARG A 317 1.87 -23.43 -2.13
N SER A 318 2.48 -24.39 -1.44
CA SER A 318 3.25 -25.44 -2.11
C SER A 318 2.44 -26.11 -3.23
N LYS A 319 3.12 -26.57 -4.27
CA LYS A 319 2.53 -27.17 -5.47
C LYS A 319 1.73 -26.18 -6.33
N GLY A 320 2.12 -24.90 -6.35
CA GLY A 320 1.56 -23.89 -7.23
C GLY A 320 0.09 -23.54 -6.98
N VAL A 321 -0.42 -23.82 -5.80
CA VAL A 321 -1.81 -23.47 -5.46
C VAL A 321 -1.87 -22.00 -5.05
N LEU A 322 -2.57 -21.21 -5.86
CA LEU A 322 -2.88 -19.80 -5.59
C LEU A 322 -4.29 -19.68 -5.01
N ILE A 323 -4.39 -19.10 -3.82
CA ILE A 323 -5.68 -18.94 -3.14
C ILE A 323 -5.94 -17.44 -2.96
N PRO A 324 -7.10 -16.91 -3.39
CA PRO A 324 -7.47 -15.52 -3.13
C PRO A 324 -7.28 -15.15 -1.66
N PHE A 325 -6.61 -14.04 -1.38
CA PHE A 325 -6.25 -13.58 -0.02
C PHE A 325 -7.43 -13.63 0.94
N CYS A 326 -8.58 -13.07 0.53
CA CYS A 326 -9.76 -13.04 1.38
C CYS A 326 -10.28 -14.46 1.70
N LEU A 327 -10.25 -15.36 0.72
CA LEU A 327 -10.70 -16.75 0.92
C LEU A 327 -9.75 -17.51 1.87
N TYR A 328 -8.44 -17.34 1.68
CA TYR A 328 -7.44 -18.01 2.51
C TYR A 328 -7.54 -17.60 3.99
N ASN A 329 -7.74 -16.30 4.22
CA ASN A 329 -7.79 -15.73 5.57
C ASN A 329 -9.18 -15.79 6.22
N MET A 330 -10.20 -16.25 5.49
CA MET A 330 -11.58 -16.30 5.99
C MET A 330 -11.71 -17.22 7.19
N THR A 331 -12.43 -16.72 8.19
CA THR A 331 -12.75 -17.47 9.41
C THR A 331 -14.24 -17.63 9.58
N SER A 332 -14.64 -18.64 10.32
CA SER A 332 -16.02 -18.77 10.81
C SER A 332 -16.35 -17.62 11.77
N GLU A 333 -17.62 -17.48 12.10
CA GLU A 333 -18.09 -16.53 13.10
C GLU A 333 -17.36 -16.67 14.44
N ASP A 334 -16.97 -17.90 14.80
CA ASP A 334 -16.19 -18.19 16.05
C ASP A 334 -14.70 -17.89 15.95
N GLY A 335 -14.23 -17.36 14.79
CA GLY A 335 -12.83 -17.12 14.52
C GLY A 335 -12.05 -18.39 14.14
N GLY A 336 -12.72 -19.50 13.93
CA GLY A 336 -12.13 -20.74 13.43
C GLY A 336 -11.68 -20.60 11.98
N LYS A 337 -10.46 -21.00 11.66
CA LYS A 337 -9.91 -20.96 10.29
C LYS A 337 -10.70 -21.92 9.39
N LEU A 338 -11.26 -21.42 8.28
CA LEU A 338 -12.02 -22.24 7.34
C LEU A 338 -11.11 -23.01 6.38
N TYR A 339 -10.08 -22.36 5.85
CA TYR A 339 -9.20 -22.90 4.82
C TYR A 339 -7.75 -23.00 5.28
N ARG A 340 -7.24 -22.02 6.00
CA ARG A 340 -5.84 -21.97 6.43
C ARG A 340 -5.47 -23.17 7.30
N GLY A 341 -4.57 -24.02 6.79
CA GLY A 341 -4.12 -25.26 7.47
C GLY A 341 -4.94 -26.51 7.15
N LYS A 342 -5.93 -26.43 6.26
CA LYS A 342 -6.69 -27.57 5.74
C LYS A 342 -6.37 -27.95 4.29
N LEU A 343 -5.55 -27.14 3.63
CA LEU A 343 -5.11 -27.31 2.23
C LEU A 343 -3.63 -27.66 2.18
#